data_302da7c7fce07952c3a44157d972d9cc
#
_entry.id   302da7c7fce07952c3a44157d972d9cc
#
_cell.length_a   1.000
_cell.length_b   1.000
_cell.length_c   1.000
_cell.angle_alpha   90.00
_cell.angle_beta   90.00
_cell.angle_gamma   90.00
#
_symmetry.space_group_name_H-M   'P 1'
#
loop_
_entity.id
_entity.type
_entity.pdbx_description
1 polymer ?
#
loop_
_entity_poly.entity_id
_entity_poly.type
_entity_poly.pdbx_seq_one_letter_code
_entity_poly.pdbx_strand_id
1 'polypeptide(L)'
;MSQLVDLYHYRDHNKIEVDVVLENRHQQVVGIEVKAASTVRSADFVGLGRLAERLGDDFLAGIVLYTGTATLPFGPKMRAVPASALWQL
;
A
#
# COMPACT_ATOMS: atom_id res chain seq x y z
N MET A 1 2.97 -8.20 24.58
CA MET A 1 2.44 -8.72 23.33
C MET A 1 3.53 -8.77 22.27
N SER A 2 3.62 -9.85 21.54
CA SER A 2 4.67 -9.96 20.54
C SER A 2 4.34 -9.12 19.30
N GLN A 3 5.39 -8.63 18.67
CA GLN A 3 5.28 -7.94 17.40
C GLN A 3 4.96 -8.95 16.32
N LEU A 4 3.83 -8.80 15.64
CA LEU A 4 3.39 -9.71 14.60
C LEU A 4 3.59 -9.15 13.20
N VAL A 5 3.93 -7.88 13.08
CA VAL A 5 4.05 -7.19 11.80
C VAL A 5 5.30 -6.32 11.82
N ASP A 6 6.11 -6.47 10.78
CA ASP A 6 7.24 -5.59 10.53
C ASP A 6 6.81 -4.48 9.60
N LEU A 7 7.34 -3.29 9.82
CA LEU A 7 7.04 -2.11 9.02
C LEU A 7 8.35 -1.58 8.45
N TYR A 8 8.42 -1.39 7.13
CA TYR A 8 9.61 -0.86 6.50
C TYR A 8 9.28 -0.15 5.19
N HIS A 9 10.27 0.62 4.70
CA HIS A 9 10.22 1.25 3.40
C HIS A 9 10.79 0.28 2.36
N TYR A 10 10.10 0.09 1.25
CA TYR A 10 10.58 -0.79 0.19
C TYR A 10 11.23 0.02 -0.92
N ARG A 11 12.40 -0.44 -1.34
CA ARG A 11 13.10 0.12 -2.49
C ARG A 11 13.94 -0.99 -3.11
N ASP A 12 13.89 -1.14 -4.42
CA ASP A 12 14.74 -2.10 -5.11
C ASP A 12 15.65 -1.40 -6.12
N HIS A 13 16.56 -2.17 -6.73
CA HIS A 13 17.53 -1.64 -7.68
C HIS A 13 16.88 -1.19 -9.00
N ASN A 14 15.63 -1.52 -9.25
CA ASN A 14 14.87 -1.04 -10.40
C ASN A 14 14.16 0.27 -10.11
N LYS A 15 14.49 0.94 -9.01
CA LYS A 15 13.94 2.23 -8.60
C LYS A 15 12.44 2.17 -8.28
N ILE A 16 11.97 1.00 -7.92
CA ILE A 16 10.60 0.84 -7.44
C ILE A 16 10.62 1.12 -5.94
N GLU A 17 9.74 2.00 -5.52
CA GLU A 17 9.61 2.36 -4.11
C GLU A 17 8.18 2.24 -3.64
N VAL A 18 8.00 1.79 -2.41
CA VAL A 18 6.74 1.81 -1.71
C VAL A 18 6.99 2.41 -0.34
N ASP A 19 6.23 3.45 0.01
CA ASP A 19 6.49 4.24 1.21
C ASP A 19 6.51 3.41 2.48
N VAL A 20 5.53 2.53 2.64
CA VAL A 20 5.43 1.68 3.81
C VAL A 20 5.02 0.27 3.39
N VAL A 21 5.72 -0.72 3.88
CA VAL A 21 5.37 -2.12 3.70
C VAL A 21 5.17 -2.73 5.07
N LEU A 22 4.01 -3.36 5.25
CA LEU A 22 3.70 -4.12 6.45
C LEU A 22 3.83 -5.59 6.11
N GLU A 23 4.65 -6.30 6.85
CA GLU A 23 4.91 -7.72 6.60
C GLU A 23 4.65 -8.52 7.86
N ASN A 24 3.84 -9.57 7.75
CA ASN A 24 3.55 -10.43 8.90
C ASN A 24 4.54 -11.60 8.97
N ARG A 25 4.35 -12.46 9.96
CA ARG A 25 5.24 -13.61 10.22
C ARG A 25 5.23 -14.65 9.11
N HIS A 26 4.21 -14.63 8.25
CA HIS A 26 4.09 -15.55 7.12
C HIS A 26 4.58 -14.92 5.83
N GLN A 27 5.24 -13.76 5.94
CA GLN A 27 5.77 -13.02 4.79
C GLN A 27 4.68 -12.51 3.84
N GLN A 28 3.48 -12.34 4.36
CA GLN A 28 2.40 -11.70 3.62
C GLN A 28 2.48 -10.19 3.82
N VAL A 29 2.19 -9.45 2.76
CA VAL A 29 2.51 -8.02 2.68
C VAL A 29 1.31 -7.18 2.33
N VAL A 30 1.20 -6.03 2.99
CA VAL A 30 0.34 -4.92 2.57
C VAL A 30 1.26 -3.74 2.26
N GLY A 31 1.13 -3.18 1.06
CA GLY A 31 1.90 -2.00 0.66
C GLY A 31 1.06 -0.74 0.78
N ILE A 32 1.66 0.36 1.24
CA ILE A 32 0.97 1.63 1.43
C ILE A 32 1.80 2.74 0.82
N GLU A 33 1.15 3.53 -0.03
CA GLU A 33 1.70 4.77 -0.56
C GLU A 33 0.93 5.95 0.00
N VAL A 34 1.61 7.05 0.29
CA VAL A 34 0.97 8.24 0.81
C VAL A 34 0.97 9.31 -0.29
N LYS A 35 -0.20 9.87 -0.55
CA LYS A 35 -0.34 10.91 -1.56
C LYS A 35 -1.05 12.13 -0.98
N ALA A 36 -0.36 13.26 -0.96
CA ALA A 36 -0.90 14.52 -0.44
C ALA A 36 -1.72 15.23 -1.52
N ALA A 37 -2.81 14.58 -1.96
CA ALA A 37 -3.72 15.12 -2.97
C ALA A 37 -5.09 14.50 -2.80
N SER A 38 -6.12 15.19 -3.26
CA SER A 38 -7.49 14.71 -3.17
C SER A 38 -7.92 13.85 -4.37
N THR A 39 -7.05 13.70 -5.35
CA THR A 39 -7.31 12.90 -6.55
C THR A 39 -6.28 11.79 -6.64
N VAL A 40 -6.74 10.57 -6.92
CA VAL A 40 -5.88 9.39 -7.10
C VAL A 40 -6.08 8.86 -8.51
N ARG A 41 -4.99 8.48 -9.14
CA ARG A 41 -5.00 7.94 -10.51
C ARG A 41 -4.34 6.57 -10.52
N SER A 42 -4.58 5.81 -11.59
CA SER A 42 -3.95 4.49 -11.74
C SER A 42 -2.43 4.56 -11.65
N ALA A 43 -1.83 5.64 -12.15
CA ALA A 43 -0.38 5.83 -12.09
C ALA A 43 0.16 5.85 -10.65
N ASP A 44 -0.66 6.20 -9.69
CA ASP A 44 -0.24 6.24 -8.28
C ASP A 44 -0.03 4.84 -7.70
N PHE A 45 -0.49 3.81 -8.41
CA PHE A 45 -0.35 2.42 -7.98
C PHE A 45 0.78 1.66 -8.66
N VAL A 46 1.62 2.34 -9.46
CA VAL A 46 2.67 1.65 -10.22
C VAL A 46 3.64 0.89 -9.31
N GLY A 47 4.12 1.53 -8.26
CA GLY A 47 5.02 0.88 -7.31
C GLY A 47 4.38 -0.31 -6.62
N LEU A 48 3.14 -0.12 -6.17
CA LEU A 48 2.38 -1.20 -5.53
C LEU A 48 2.13 -2.36 -6.50
N GLY A 49 1.82 -2.05 -7.75
CA GLY A 49 1.61 -3.07 -8.78
C GLY A 49 2.87 -3.90 -9.04
N ARG A 50 4.02 -3.24 -9.05
CA ARG A 50 5.30 -3.93 -9.21
C ARG A 50 5.59 -4.84 -8.03
N LEU A 51 5.32 -4.36 -6.83
CA LEU A 51 5.48 -5.17 -5.63
C LEU A 51 4.54 -6.38 -5.66
N ALA A 52 3.30 -6.18 -6.09
CA ALA A 52 2.33 -7.26 -6.22
C ALA A 52 2.80 -8.33 -7.20
N GLU A 53 3.34 -7.93 -8.35
CA GLU A 53 3.88 -8.88 -9.31
C GLU A 53 5.03 -9.70 -8.73
N ARG A 54 5.89 -9.06 -7.96
CA ARG A 54 7.04 -9.72 -7.35
C ARG A 54 6.63 -10.73 -6.29
N LEU A 55 5.62 -10.41 -5.49
CA LEU A 55 5.25 -11.21 -4.32
C LEU A 55 4.14 -12.22 -4.60
N GLY A 56 3.38 -12.04 -5.68
CA GLY A 56 2.29 -12.96 -6.01
C GLY A 56 1.27 -13.07 -4.88
N ASP A 57 0.98 -14.29 -4.46
CA ASP A 57 -0.04 -14.53 -3.43
C ASP A 57 0.30 -13.95 -2.06
N ASP A 58 1.58 -13.63 -1.83
CA ASP A 58 1.98 -13.02 -0.57
C ASP A 58 1.62 -11.53 -0.50
N PHE A 59 1.26 -10.92 -1.61
CA PHE A 59 0.79 -9.55 -1.64
C PHE A 59 -0.71 -9.53 -1.36
N LEU A 60 -1.09 -9.05 -0.18
CA LEU A 60 -2.49 -9.06 0.27
C LEU A 60 -3.29 -7.87 -0.23
N ALA A 61 -2.69 -6.68 -0.20
CA ALA A 61 -3.37 -5.46 -0.59
C ALA A 61 -2.38 -4.33 -0.83
N GLY A 62 -2.76 -3.41 -1.74
CA GLY A 62 -2.05 -2.18 -1.96
C GLY A 62 -3.00 -1.01 -1.71
N ILE A 63 -2.55 -0.05 -0.91
CA ILE A 63 -3.37 1.08 -0.49
C ILE A 63 -2.66 2.37 -0.80
N VAL A 64 -3.35 3.30 -1.43
CA VAL A 64 -2.92 4.69 -1.53
C VAL A 64 -3.74 5.50 -0.53
N LEU A 65 -3.07 6.07 0.47
CA LEU A 65 -3.70 6.99 1.42
C LEU A 65 -3.68 8.37 0.81
N TYR A 66 -4.83 9.02 0.72
CA TYR A 66 -4.94 10.32 0.07
C TYR A 66 -5.86 11.23 0.87
N THR A 67 -6.01 12.49 0.46
CA THR A 67 -6.78 13.48 1.22
C THR A 67 -8.23 13.60 0.77
N GLY A 68 -8.70 12.71 -0.09
CA GLY A 68 -10.10 12.66 -0.48
C GLY A 68 -10.98 12.06 0.63
N THR A 69 -12.26 11.88 0.30
CA THR A 69 -13.27 11.49 1.28
C THR A 69 -13.85 10.08 1.06
N ALA A 70 -13.56 9.46 -0.06
CA ALA A 70 -14.15 8.17 -0.43
C ALA A 70 -13.10 7.09 -0.59
N THR A 71 -13.46 5.86 -0.24
CA THR A 71 -12.64 4.70 -0.54
C THR A 71 -12.97 4.25 -1.96
N LEU A 72 -11.96 4.16 -2.82
CA LEU A 72 -12.13 3.88 -4.24
C LEU A 72 -11.36 2.63 -4.64
N PRO A 73 -11.97 1.72 -5.40
CA PRO A 73 -11.26 0.55 -5.92
C PRO A 73 -10.40 0.94 -7.13
N PHE A 74 -9.21 0.32 -7.22
CA PHE A 74 -8.30 0.52 -8.35
C PHE A 74 -7.78 -0.82 -8.88
N GLY A 75 -8.63 -1.82 -8.91
CA GLY A 75 -8.28 -3.14 -9.41
C GLY A 75 -8.19 -4.17 -8.30
N PRO A 76 -7.78 -5.39 -8.64
CA PRO A 76 -7.68 -6.46 -7.65
C PRO A 76 -6.69 -6.06 -6.56
N LYS A 77 -7.11 -6.16 -5.31
CA LYS A 77 -6.27 -5.89 -4.15
C LYS A 77 -5.83 -4.42 -4.01
N MET A 78 -6.24 -3.52 -4.90
CA MET A 78 -5.79 -2.12 -4.87
C MET A 78 -6.94 -1.19 -4.55
N ARG A 79 -6.71 -0.22 -3.65
CA ARG A 79 -7.71 0.79 -3.32
C ARG A 79 -7.09 2.07 -2.81
N ALA A 80 -7.79 3.16 -3.05
CA ALA A 80 -7.46 4.44 -2.43
C ALA A 80 -8.32 4.59 -1.18
N VAL A 81 -7.71 5.02 -0.09
CA VAL A 81 -8.38 5.15 1.21
C VAL A 81 -8.10 6.54 1.76
N PRO A 82 -9.13 7.25 2.27
CA PRO A 82 -8.88 8.55 2.89
C PRO A 82 -7.90 8.42 4.06
N ALA A 83 -6.90 9.29 4.10
CA ALA A 83 -5.94 9.30 5.20
C ALA A 83 -6.63 9.54 6.54
N SER A 84 -7.76 10.27 6.53
CA SER A 84 -8.55 10.51 7.73
C SER A 84 -9.07 9.22 8.37
N ALA A 85 -9.16 8.14 7.62
CA ALA A 85 -9.60 6.85 8.18
C ALA A 85 -8.65 6.37 9.29
N LEU A 86 -7.40 6.80 9.27
CA LEU A 86 -6.44 6.43 10.31
C LEU A 86 -6.83 6.99 11.68
N TRP A 87 -7.58 8.08 11.71
CA TRP A 87 -7.98 8.75 12.93
C TRP A 87 -9.27 8.19 13.53
N GLN A 88 -9.91 7.25 12.83
CA GLN A 88 -11.21 6.71 13.21
C GLN A 88 -11.13 5.30 13.78
N LEU A 89 -9.96 4.84 14.04
CA LEU A 89 -9.74 3.48 14.58
C LEU A 89 -9.99 3.38 16.08
#